data_6cf41fd30cf93f29717b11c9391d1b9f
#
_entry.id   6cf41fd30cf93f29717b11c9391d1b9f
#
_cell.length_a   1.000
_cell.length_b   1.000
_cell.length_c   1.000
_cell.angle_alpha   90.00
_cell.angle_beta   90.00
_cell.angle_gamma   90.00
#
_symmetry.space_group_name_H-M   'P 1'
#
loop_
_entity.id
_entity.type
_entity.pdbx_description
1 polymer ?
#
loop_
_entity_poly.entity_id
_entity_poly.type
_entity_poly.pdbx_seq_one_letter_code
_entity_poly.pdbx_strand_id
1 'polypeptide(L)'
;MDLFDYIKSINEGYSDGNYSGKKYGITKTTFNRGNSFKIYAKELGGNDFISLNYYKTKSKDLLKPCEMPEQKVIHFLKNVELNQN
;
A
#
# COMPACT_ATOMS: atom_id res chain seq x y z
N MET A 1 9.08 0.70 -13.42
CA MET A 1 8.42 1.45 -12.34
C MET A 1 8.92 0.96 -11.00
N ASP A 2 9.37 1.86 -10.13
CA ASP A 2 9.81 1.41 -8.81
C ASP A 2 8.63 1.40 -7.82
N LEU A 3 8.86 0.85 -6.64
CA LEU A 3 7.79 0.71 -5.64
C LEU A 3 7.22 2.06 -5.20
N PHE A 4 8.05 3.08 -5.15
CA PHE A 4 7.59 4.40 -4.73
C PHE A 4 6.49 4.93 -5.66
N ASP A 5 6.57 4.64 -6.95
CA ASP A 5 5.54 5.08 -7.89
C ASP A 5 4.18 4.45 -7.55
N TYR A 6 4.18 3.18 -7.15
CA TYR A 6 2.93 2.55 -6.72
C TYR A 6 2.41 3.14 -5.42
N ILE A 7 3.32 3.43 -4.47
CA ILE A 7 2.93 4.07 -3.21
C ILE A 7 2.28 5.43 -3.47
N LYS A 8 2.89 6.23 -4.36
CA LYS A 8 2.37 7.56 -4.68
C LYS A 8 1.02 7.52 -5.38
N SER A 9 0.74 6.47 -6.13
CA SER A 9 -0.50 6.38 -6.88
C SER A 9 -1.73 6.18 -5.99
N ILE A 10 -1.53 5.76 -4.74
CA ILE A 10 -2.63 5.61 -3.78
C ILE A 10 -2.93 6.96 -3.16
N ASN A 11 -4.19 7.39 -3.17
CA ASN A 11 -4.59 8.66 -2.57
C ASN A 11 -4.41 8.64 -1.06
N GLU A 12 -4.04 9.78 -0.50
CA GLU A 12 -3.99 9.94 0.95
C GLU A 12 -5.38 9.73 1.54
N GLY A 13 -5.43 9.10 2.71
CA GLY A 13 -6.69 8.80 3.39
C GLY A 13 -7.28 7.49 2.92
N TYR A 14 -8.60 7.40 2.97
CA TYR A 14 -9.29 6.16 2.62
C TYR A 14 -9.71 6.15 1.16
N SER A 15 -9.49 5.01 0.49
CA SER A 15 -10.01 4.76 -0.85
C SER A 15 -10.29 3.27 -0.96
N ASP A 16 -10.73 2.80 -2.12
CA ASP A 16 -10.88 1.37 -2.32
C ASP A 16 -10.31 0.95 -3.67
N GLY A 17 -10.20 -0.35 -3.84
CA GLY A 17 -9.69 -0.91 -5.08
C GLY A 17 -10.00 -2.39 -5.16
N ASN A 18 -9.69 -2.97 -6.30
CA ASN A 18 -9.89 -4.40 -6.53
C ASN A 18 -8.53 -5.09 -6.64
N TYR A 19 -8.42 -6.21 -5.97
CA TYR A 19 -7.19 -6.99 -6.00
C TYR A 19 -7.56 -8.47 -5.99
N SER A 20 -7.07 -9.21 -7.00
CA SER A 20 -7.38 -10.65 -7.17
C SER A 20 -8.88 -10.92 -7.16
N GLY A 21 -9.66 -10.06 -7.80
CA GLY A 21 -11.11 -10.23 -7.91
C GLY A 21 -11.89 -9.87 -6.67
N LYS A 22 -11.24 -9.27 -5.67
CA LYS A 22 -11.90 -8.92 -4.41
C LYS A 22 -11.72 -7.44 -4.11
N LYS A 23 -12.67 -6.86 -3.40
CA LYS A 23 -12.63 -5.45 -3.05
C LYS A 23 -11.89 -5.24 -1.74
N TYR A 24 -10.99 -4.25 -1.72
CA TYR A 24 -10.23 -3.89 -0.53
C TYR A 24 -10.48 -2.42 -0.20
N GLY A 25 -10.62 -2.14 1.11
CA GLY A 25 -10.60 -0.76 1.60
C GLY A 25 -9.16 -0.42 1.96
N ILE A 26 -8.65 0.70 1.45
CA ILE A 26 -7.24 1.04 1.51
C ILE A 26 -7.09 2.36 2.25
N THR A 27 -6.23 2.39 3.27
CA THR A 27 -5.92 3.61 4.00
C THR A 27 -4.44 3.91 3.84
N LYS A 28 -4.13 5.13 3.41
CA LYS A 28 -2.75 5.59 3.30
C LYS A 28 -2.56 6.79 4.21
N THR A 29 -1.50 6.78 5.00
CA THR A 29 -1.12 7.89 5.85
C THR A 29 0.32 8.26 5.58
N THR A 30 0.59 9.54 5.38
CA THR A 30 1.91 10.06 5.09
C THR A 30 2.45 10.77 6.31
N PHE A 31 3.72 10.51 6.64
CA PHE A 31 4.40 11.08 7.81
C PHE A 31 5.72 11.71 7.38
N ASN A 32 6.36 12.41 8.30
CA ASN A 32 7.73 12.92 8.14
C ASN A 32 7.90 13.71 6.86
N ARG A 33 6.96 14.63 6.58
CA ARG A 33 7.02 15.54 5.42
C ARG A 33 7.11 14.79 4.09
N GLY A 34 6.41 13.67 3.99
CA GLY A 34 6.38 12.90 2.75
C GLY A 34 7.48 11.86 2.62
N ASN A 35 8.19 11.57 3.70
CA ASN A 35 9.28 10.59 3.66
C ASN A 35 8.91 9.24 4.28
N SER A 36 7.75 9.12 4.88
CA SER A 36 7.28 7.86 5.47
C SER A 36 5.81 7.66 5.12
N PHE A 37 5.45 6.42 4.80
CA PHE A 37 4.09 6.09 4.39
C PHE A 37 3.64 4.82 5.10
N LYS A 38 2.40 4.83 5.59
CA LYS A 38 1.77 3.61 6.10
C LYS A 38 0.59 3.28 5.19
N ILE A 39 0.53 2.05 4.74
CA ILE A 39 -0.58 1.57 3.93
C ILE A 39 -1.18 0.35 4.61
N TYR A 40 -2.48 0.40 4.80
CA TYR A 40 -3.24 -0.71 5.33
C TYR A 40 -4.43 -0.95 4.40
N ALA A 41 -4.55 -2.17 3.89
CA ALA A 41 -5.66 -2.53 3.03
C ALA A 41 -6.35 -3.75 3.63
N LYS A 42 -7.68 -3.69 3.71
CA LYS A 42 -8.47 -4.78 4.28
C LYS A 42 -9.45 -5.28 3.23
N GLU A 43 -9.50 -6.58 3.06
CA GLU A 43 -10.48 -7.20 2.18
C GLU A 43 -11.88 -6.97 2.74
N LEU A 44 -12.75 -6.36 1.94
CA LEU A 44 -14.13 -6.08 2.35
C LEU A 44 -14.97 -7.34 2.08
N GLY A 45 -15.54 -7.89 3.13
CA GLY A 45 -16.28 -9.15 3.02
C GLY A 45 -15.43 -10.39 3.18
N GLY A 46 -14.17 -10.24 3.57
CA GLY A 46 -13.27 -11.37 3.79
C GLY A 46 -12.30 -11.08 4.92
N ASN A 47 -11.26 -11.90 5.04
CA ASN A 47 -10.32 -11.83 6.15
C ASN A 47 -8.91 -11.42 5.76
N ASP A 48 -8.64 -11.23 4.47
CA ASP A 48 -7.28 -10.90 4.05
C ASP A 48 -6.98 -9.44 4.31
N PHE A 49 -5.70 -9.14 4.53
CA PHE A 49 -5.26 -7.77 4.69
C PHE A 49 -3.83 -7.61 4.20
N ILE A 50 -3.48 -6.37 3.89
CA ILE A 50 -2.12 -5.97 3.51
C ILE A 50 -1.73 -4.85 4.44
N SER A 51 -0.52 -4.93 5.01
CA SER A 51 -0.05 -3.89 5.92
C SER A 51 1.44 -3.68 5.70
N LEU A 52 1.82 -2.42 5.53
CA LEU A 52 3.22 -2.10 5.27
C LEU A 52 3.54 -0.68 5.70
N ASN A 53 4.83 -0.45 5.94
CA ASN A 53 5.40 0.88 6.04
C ASN A 53 6.46 1.02 4.95
N TYR A 54 6.58 2.22 4.40
CA TYR A 54 7.56 2.51 3.37
C TYR A 54 8.28 3.80 3.73
N TYR A 55 9.61 3.77 3.65
CA TYR A 55 10.44 4.89 4.07
C TYR A 55 11.33 5.35 2.93
N LYS A 56 11.32 6.65 2.67
CA LYS A 56 12.27 7.29 1.75
C LYS A 56 13.45 7.77 2.57
N THR A 57 14.64 7.30 2.27
CA THR A 57 15.86 7.78 2.91
C THR A 57 16.79 8.38 1.87
N LYS A 58 17.83 9.05 2.33
CA LYS A 58 18.79 9.67 1.40
C LYS A 58 19.56 8.65 0.57
N SER A 59 19.78 7.46 1.12
CA SER A 59 20.60 6.46 0.43
C SER A 59 19.76 5.41 -0.29
N LYS A 60 18.60 5.06 0.23
CA LYS A 60 17.73 4.04 -0.39
C LYS A 60 16.36 4.07 0.25
N ASP A 61 15.41 3.43 -0.42
CA ASP A 61 14.07 3.26 0.11
C ASP A 61 14.00 1.95 0.90
N LEU A 62 13.17 1.93 1.94
CA LEU A 62 12.97 0.76 2.78
C LEU A 62 11.51 0.36 2.78
N LEU A 63 11.26 -0.90 2.43
CA LEU A 63 9.92 -1.49 2.54
C LEU A 63 9.88 -2.37 3.78
N LYS A 64 8.92 -2.12 4.66
CA LYS A 64 8.76 -2.87 5.91
C LYS A 64 7.36 -3.45 5.97
N PRO A 65 7.15 -4.69 5.52
CA PRO A 65 5.86 -5.35 5.69
C PRO A 65 5.56 -5.60 7.17
N CYS A 66 4.29 -5.59 7.53
CA CYS A 66 3.85 -5.86 8.90
C CYS A 66 3.19 -7.23 8.94
N GLU A 67 3.85 -8.19 9.59
CA GLU A 67 3.32 -9.55 9.83
C GLU A 67 3.00 -10.34 8.57
N MET A 68 3.70 -10.07 7.47
CA MET A 68 3.50 -10.82 6.24
C MET A 68 4.75 -10.77 5.37
N PRO A 69 4.89 -11.69 4.40
CA PRO A 69 6.06 -11.69 3.52
C PRO A 69 6.10 -10.44 2.63
N GLU A 70 7.30 -10.02 2.30
CA GLU A 70 7.51 -8.88 1.41
C GLU A 70 6.85 -9.08 0.05
N GLN A 71 6.93 -10.29 -0.50
CA GLN A 71 6.32 -10.59 -1.79
C GLN A 71 4.82 -10.32 -1.81
N LYS A 72 4.14 -10.54 -0.69
CA LYS A 72 2.70 -10.31 -0.62
C LYS A 72 2.38 -8.84 -0.81
N VAL A 73 3.10 -7.95 -0.10
CA VAL A 73 2.84 -6.52 -0.22
C VAL A 73 3.26 -5.98 -1.57
N ILE A 74 4.37 -6.46 -2.13
CA ILE A 74 4.82 -6.05 -3.45
C ILE A 74 3.81 -6.43 -4.51
N HIS A 75 3.31 -7.66 -4.45
CA HIS A 75 2.31 -8.14 -5.41
C HIS A 75 1.03 -7.29 -5.34
N PHE A 76 0.60 -6.97 -4.13
CA PHE A 76 -0.56 -6.10 -3.95
C PHE A 76 -0.34 -4.73 -4.58
N LEU A 77 0.78 -4.08 -4.25
CA LEU A 77 1.06 -2.74 -4.76
C LEU A 77 1.11 -2.69 -6.28
N LYS A 78 1.66 -3.73 -6.90
CA LYS A 78 1.80 -3.77 -8.35
C LYS A 78 0.51 -4.13 -9.09
N ASN A 79 -0.44 -4.77 -8.41
CA ASN A 79 -1.59 -5.36 -9.09
C ASN A 79 -2.95 -4.83 -8.65
N VAL A 80 -3.00 -4.02 -7.59
CA VAL A 80 -4.28 -3.48 -7.14
C VAL A 80 -4.80 -2.48 -8.19
N GLU A 81 -6.09 -2.58 -8.49
CA GLU A 81 -6.77 -1.67 -9.39
C GLU A 81 -7.52 -0.66 -8.53
N LEU A 82 -7.03 0.57 -8.51
CA LEU A 82 -7.54 1.60 -7.63
C LEU A 82 -8.82 2.24 -8.20
N ASN A 83 -9.84 2.39 -7.34
CA ASN A 83 -11.10 3.02 -7.69
C ASN A 83 -11.18 4.44 -7.14
N GLN A 84 -10.15 5.21 -7.37
CA GLN A 84 -10.09 6.60 -6.87
C GLN A 84 -10.37 7.58 -8.00
N ASN A 85 -11.08 8.63 -7.67
CA ASN A 85 -11.45 9.68 -8.61
C ASN A 85 -10.59 10.91 -8.43
#